data_bead1f99569e8fa2713f7b8f7ab83279
#
_entry.id   bead1f99569e8fa2713f7b8f7ab83279
#
_cell.length_a   1.000
_cell.length_b   1.000
_cell.length_c   1.000
_cell.angle_alpha   90.00
_cell.angle_beta   90.00
_cell.angle_gamma   90.00
#
_symmetry.space_group_name_H-M   'P 1'
#
loop_
_entity.id
_entity.type
_entity.pdbx_description
1 polymer ?
#
loop_
_entity_poly.entity_id
_entity_poly.type
_entity_poly.pdbx_seq_one_letter_code
_entity_poly.pdbx_strand_id
1 'polypeptide(L)'
;MACTTILVGKKASYDGSTMIARNDDSGSGHFTAKKFVVVQPEEHPAVYKSVLSHVEVPLPGDALRMTAMPNAVEGKGIWAASGVNAANVGMTATETITSNPRVLGADPLVVYQPARDGQPEVPGGIGEEDIVYLVLPYIHSAREGVLRLGKLLEEYGTYEMNGIAFQDVDEIWWLETIGGHHWMARRVPDDSYVVMPNQLGIDAFDLDDAFGAQENYLCSADLREFIWDNHLDLSLDGRLNPRDAFGSHDDADHVYNTPRAWFMLRHLNPNTWVWDGPAADYGPRSDDLPWCMVPERKLTPEDVKYVLSSHYQGTPFDPYASYGDKSMKGAYRSIGINRNDFMALIQMRPDVPEDIRAVEWIAYASNAFNTMVPFYANVERTPAYLACTTGEVSTDSFYWVSRMIAAMADASYAKSLIHVERYEEGVLSASRALLNQYDKNIASAEESQRAALREEANTAIAAELKKRASDTLDKVLFELSSGMKNAYARSDA
;
A
#
# COMPACT_ATOMS: atom_id res chain seq x y z
N MET A 1 2.36 7.10 -8.90
CA MET A 1 3.40 6.04 -8.67
C MET A 1 2.78 4.66 -8.86
N ALA A 2 3.57 3.61 -8.98
CA ALA A 2 3.09 2.28 -9.36
C ALA A 2 3.06 1.36 -8.13
N CYS A 3 1.94 1.26 -7.47
CA CYS A 3 1.75 0.54 -6.22
C CYS A 3 1.01 -0.79 -6.40
N THR A 4 0.79 -1.55 -5.34
CA THR A 4 -0.10 -2.72 -5.31
C THR A 4 -0.71 -2.80 -3.92
N THR A 5 -2.04 -2.90 -3.86
CA THR A 5 -2.80 -2.91 -2.62
C THR A 5 -3.55 -4.23 -2.43
N ILE A 6 -3.67 -4.71 -1.20
CA ILE A 6 -4.56 -5.78 -0.78
C ILE A 6 -5.30 -5.37 0.49
N LEU A 7 -6.60 -5.66 0.51
CA LEU A 7 -7.50 -5.39 1.64
C LEU A 7 -8.10 -6.72 2.10
N VAL A 8 -8.20 -6.95 3.40
CA VAL A 8 -8.71 -8.22 3.95
C VAL A 8 -9.78 -7.93 5.01
N GLY A 9 -11.01 -8.32 4.73
CA GLY A 9 -12.13 -8.17 5.63
C GLY A 9 -12.00 -9.02 6.90
N LYS A 10 -12.64 -8.59 7.98
CA LYS A 10 -12.48 -9.19 9.32
C LYS A 10 -12.83 -10.69 9.39
N LYS A 11 -13.77 -11.17 8.57
CA LYS A 11 -14.10 -12.60 8.51
C LYS A 11 -13.20 -13.39 7.57
N ALA A 12 -12.44 -12.73 6.70
CA ALA A 12 -11.44 -13.34 5.84
C ALA A 12 -10.09 -13.49 6.55
N SER A 13 -9.80 -12.69 7.58
CA SER A 13 -8.55 -12.75 8.34
C SER A 13 -8.55 -13.86 9.39
N TYR A 14 -7.36 -14.27 9.85
CA TYR A 14 -7.15 -15.40 10.75
C TYR A 14 -7.63 -15.15 12.19
N ASP A 15 -7.62 -13.91 12.63
CA ASP A 15 -7.90 -13.48 14.01
C ASP A 15 -9.07 -12.46 14.12
N GLY A 16 -9.84 -12.26 13.05
CA GLY A 16 -10.93 -11.29 13.03
C GLY A 16 -10.50 -9.85 12.79
N SER A 17 -9.22 -9.59 12.60
CA SER A 17 -8.72 -8.25 12.25
C SER A 17 -9.20 -7.82 10.87
N THR A 18 -9.44 -6.53 10.68
CA THR A 18 -9.36 -5.93 9.36
C THR A 18 -7.89 -5.70 9.01
N MET A 19 -7.50 -5.86 7.74
CA MET A 19 -6.13 -5.58 7.28
C MET A 19 -6.15 -4.80 5.97
N ILE A 20 -5.37 -3.73 5.88
CA ILE A 20 -5.08 -3.03 4.63
C ILE A 20 -3.57 -3.01 4.42
N ALA A 21 -3.11 -3.28 3.21
CA ALA A 21 -1.68 -3.32 2.92
C ALA A 21 -1.37 -2.78 1.53
N ARG A 22 -0.22 -2.13 1.41
CA ARG A 22 0.23 -1.50 0.18
C ARG A 22 1.75 -1.58 0.02
N ASN A 23 2.18 -1.83 -1.22
CA ASN A 23 3.51 -1.47 -1.69
C ASN A 23 3.51 -0.01 -2.13
N ASP A 24 4.55 0.73 -1.77
CA ASP A 24 4.86 2.06 -2.30
C ASP A 24 6.03 1.91 -3.27
N ASP A 25 5.78 2.14 -4.57
CA ASP A 25 6.78 1.91 -5.61
C ASP A 25 7.10 3.21 -6.34
N SER A 26 8.36 3.64 -6.31
CA SER A 26 8.83 4.80 -7.09
C SER A 26 8.71 4.60 -8.60
N GLY A 27 8.89 5.67 -9.35
CA GLY A 27 8.99 5.65 -10.80
C GLY A 27 10.16 4.81 -11.31
N SER A 28 10.14 4.41 -12.58
CA SER A 28 11.19 3.60 -13.20
C SER A 28 12.58 4.28 -13.10
N GLY A 29 13.57 3.54 -12.63
CA GLY A 29 14.93 4.06 -12.44
C GLY A 29 15.13 4.90 -11.18
N HIS A 30 14.12 5.01 -10.32
CA HIS A 30 14.17 5.78 -9.07
C HIS A 30 13.80 4.92 -7.86
N PHE A 31 14.16 5.40 -6.70
CA PHE A 31 13.64 4.95 -5.41
C PHE A 31 13.66 6.14 -4.43
N THR A 32 12.77 6.11 -3.44
CA THR A 32 12.61 7.18 -2.46
C THR A 32 12.88 6.63 -1.06
N ALA A 33 13.84 7.23 -0.37
CA ALA A 33 14.10 6.85 1.02
C ALA A 33 12.93 7.29 1.90
N LYS A 34 12.41 6.36 2.69
CA LYS A 34 11.26 6.54 3.59
C LYS A 34 11.69 6.35 5.04
N LYS A 35 10.92 6.93 5.94
CA LYS A 35 11.08 6.76 7.39
C LYS A 35 9.72 6.47 8.03
N PHE A 36 9.71 5.80 9.18
CA PHE A 36 8.51 5.58 9.97
C PHE A 36 8.54 6.48 11.19
N VAL A 37 7.56 7.38 11.29
CA VAL A 37 7.53 8.43 12.33
C VAL A 37 6.14 8.55 12.95
N VAL A 38 6.08 9.21 14.10
CA VAL A 38 4.85 9.76 14.68
C VAL A 38 4.81 11.25 14.34
N VAL A 39 3.64 11.72 13.92
CA VAL A 39 3.32 13.15 13.74
C VAL A 39 2.41 13.56 14.90
N GLN A 40 2.85 14.53 15.69
CA GLN A 40 2.09 15.03 16.83
C GLN A 40 1.03 16.05 16.41
N PRO A 41 -0.07 16.22 17.17
CA PRO A 41 -1.13 17.17 16.85
C PRO A 41 -0.64 18.61 16.59
N GLU A 42 0.34 19.06 17.38
CA GLU A 42 0.93 20.41 17.27
C GLU A 42 1.84 20.62 16.07
N GLU A 43 2.22 19.55 15.36
CA GLU A 43 3.03 19.63 14.14
C GLU A 43 2.17 19.93 12.89
N HIS A 44 0.84 19.89 13.03
CA HIS A 44 -0.07 20.23 11.92
C HIS A 44 -0.21 21.75 11.79
N PRO A 45 0.03 22.32 10.59
CA PRO A 45 -0.14 23.76 10.35
C PRO A 45 -1.63 24.13 10.29
N ALA A 46 -1.95 25.39 10.53
CA ALA A 46 -3.33 25.89 10.34
C ALA A 46 -3.77 25.87 8.85
N VAL A 47 -2.82 25.96 7.93
CA VAL A 47 -3.03 25.84 6.48
C VAL A 47 -1.95 24.91 5.92
N TYR A 48 -2.38 23.81 5.33
CA TYR A 48 -1.49 22.93 4.57
C TYR A 48 -1.20 23.54 3.20
N LYS A 49 0.04 23.40 2.74
CA LYS A 49 0.43 23.80 1.38
C LYS A 49 1.17 22.65 0.70
N SER A 50 0.64 22.16 -0.43
CA SER A 50 1.28 21.15 -1.27
C SER A 50 2.59 21.69 -1.87
N VAL A 51 3.62 20.85 -1.92
CA VAL A 51 4.88 21.16 -2.60
C VAL A 51 4.76 20.99 -4.12
N LEU A 52 3.92 20.03 -4.56
CA LEU A 52 3.77 19.71 -5.99
C LEU A 52 2.72 20.60 -6.68
N SER A 53 1.54 20.71 -6.09
CA SER A 53 0.41 21.39 -6.71
C SER A 53 0.22 22.82 -6.26
N HIS A 54 0.90 23.24 -5.19
CA HIS A 54 0.76 24.53 -4.53
C HIS A 54 -0.65 24.83 -3.97
N VAL A 55 -1.55 23.81 -3.93
CA VAL A 55 -2.85 23.98 -3.29
C VAL A 55 -2.68 24.29 -1.81
N GLU A 56 -3.49 25.22 -1.32
CA GLU A 56 -3.56 25.57 0.10
C GLU A 56 -4.90 25.11 0.68
N VAL A 57 -4.84 24.29 1.72
CA VAL A 57 -6.01 23.70 2.37
C VAL A 57 -6.04 24.09 3.85
N PRO A 58 -7.05 24.85 4.30
CA PRO A 58 -7.24 25.13 5.72
C PRO A 58 -7.49 23.82 6.50
N LEU A 59 -6.75 23.62 7.60
CA LEU A 59 -6.88 22.43 8.41
C LEU A 59 -7.69 22.71 9.68
N PRO A 60 -8.51 21.72 10.14
CA PRO A 60 -9.13 21.79 11.47
C PRO A 60 -8.08 21.87 12.58
N GLY A 61 -8.44 22.50 13.71
CA GLY A 61 -7.51 22.65 14.85
C GLY A 61 -7.48 21.48 15.83
N ASP A 62 -8.14 20.36 15.50
CA ASP A 62 -8.35 19.18 16.36
C ASP A 62 -7.66 17.93 15.80
N ALA A 63 -6.49 18.10 15.21
CA ALA A 63 -5.70 17.00 14.67
C ALA A 63 -5.40 15.93 15.73
N LEU A 64 -5.54 14.67 15.37
CA LEU A 64 -5.10 13.52 16.16
C LEU A 64 -3.61 13.22 15.86
N ARG A 65 -2.90 12.72 16.85
CA ARG A 65 -1.60 12.09 16.63
C ARG A 65 -1.76 10.93 15.64
N MET A 66 -0.80 10.79 14.73
CA MET A 66 -0.77 9.69 13.77
C MET A 66 0.65 9.15 13.52
N THR A 67 0.76 7.89 13.12
CA THR A 67 1.95 7.36 12.47
C THR A 67 1.96 7.75 10.99
N ALA A 68 3.13 7.79 10.37
CA ALA A 68 3.27 8.10 8.95
C ALA A 68 4.56 7.49 8.37
N MET A 69 4.58 7.31 7.03
CA MET A 69 5.72 6.81 6.26
C MET A 69 6.24 7.88 5.28
N PRO A 70 6.63 9.08 5.75
CA PRO A 70 6.99 10.18 4.87
C PRO A 70 8.33 9.98 4.17
N ASN A 71 8.56 10.82 3.15
CA ASN A 71 9.87 10.95 2.54
C ASN A 71 10.93 11.30 3.59
N ALA A 72 12.08 10.64 3.52
CA ALA A 72 13.20 10.91 4.41
C ALA A 72 13.97 12.17 4.02
N VAL A 73 13.87 12.59 2.74
CA VAL A 73 14.54 13.78 2.20
C VAL A 73 13.56 14.95 2.22
N GLU A 74 13.94 16.01 2.93
CA GLU A 74 13.12 17.21 3.07
C GLU A 74 12.97 17.99 1.76
N GLY A 75 11.90 18.83 1.67
CA GLY A 75 11.64 19.70 0.52
C GLY A 75 11.12 18.98 -0.73
N LYS A 76 10.74 17.70 -0.61
CA LYS A 76 10.14 16.90 -1.69
C LYS A 76 8.65 16.58 -1.49
N GLY A 77 8.00 17.29 -0.57
CA GLY A 77 6.66 16.97 -0.11
C GLY A 77 6.65 15.93 1.01
N ILE A 78 5.52 15.85 1.74
CA ILE A 78 5.44 14.97 2.91
C ILE A 78 5.30 13.49 2.52
N TRP A 79 4.41 13.19 1.58
CA TRP A 79 4.18 11.81 1.11
C TRP A 79 4.00 10.82 2.27
N ALA A 80 3.06 11.12 3.17
CA ALA A 80 2.84 10.32 4.38
C ALA A 80 2.46 8.85 4.10
N ALA A 81 1.83 8.61 2.98
CA ALA A 81 1.61 7.35 2.27
C ALA A 81 0.83 6.25 3.03
N SER A 82 1.07 6.04 4.32
CA SER A 82 0.36 5.09 5.18
C SER A 82 0.47 5.52 6.62
N GLY A 83 -0.53 5.20 7.45
CA GLY A 83 -0.47 5.47 8.89
C GLY A 83 -1.76 5.10 9.62
N VAL A 84 -1.68 5.24 10.94
CA VAL A 84 -2.77 5.01 11.90
C VAL A 84 -2.87 6.21 12.82
N ASN A 85 -4.08 6.72 13.04
CA ASN A 85 -4.30 7.79 13.99
C ASN A 85 -4.64 7.28 15.41
N ALA A 86 -4.68 8.19 16.38
CA ALA A 86 -4.96 7.87 17.78
C ALA A 86 -6.39 7.34 18.03
N ALA A 87 -7.31 7.46 17.07
CA ALA A 87 -8.65 6.86 17.13
C ALA A 87 -8.69 5.42 16.55
N ASN A 88 -7.53 4.79 16.29
CA ASN A 88 -7.42 3.49 15.62
C ASN A 88 -8.09 3.45 14.24
N VAL A 89 -7.94 4.49 13.46
CA VAL A 89 -8.28 4.50 12.04
C VAL A 89 -7.01 4.40 11.24
N GLY A 90 -6.97 3.46 10.31
CA GLY A 90 -5.86 3.25 9.38
C GLY A 90 -6.20 3.77 7.99
N MET A 91 -5.18 4.23 7.27
CA MET A 91 -5.29 4.72 5.91
C MET A 91 -4.04 4.37 5.12
N THR A 92 -4.23 3.94 3.87
CA THR A 92 -3.15 3.89 2.88
C THR A 92 -3.56 4.72 1.67
N ALA A 93 -2.68 5.54 1.16
CA ALA A 93 -2.85 6.28 -0.06
C ALA A 93 -1.48 6.39 -0.76
N THR A 94 -1.38 6.22 -2.03
CA THR A 94 -2.43 5.99 -3.01
C THR A 94 -2.08 4.81 -3.92
N GLU A 95 -3.08 4.19 -4.52
CA GLU A 95 -2.87 3.33 -5.69
C GLU A 95 -3.16 4.20 -6.91
N THR A 96 -2.14 4.63 -7.67
CA THR A 96 -2.36 5.43 -8.88
C THR A 96 -3.17 4.62 -9.89
N ILE A 97 -4.31 5.13 -10.32
CA ILE A 97 -5.22 4.51 -11.27
C ILE A 97 -5.35 5.38 -12.52
N THR A 98 -6.02 4.88 -13.56
CA THR A 98 -6.16 5.61 -14.82
C THR A 98 -7.60 5.62 -15.29
N SER A 99 -8.20 6.80 -15.47
CA SER A 99 -9.50 6.96 -16.12
C SER A 99 -9.35 7.04 -17.63
N ASN A 100 -10.40 6.62 -18.34
CA ASN A 100 -10.43 6.68 -19.80
C ASN A 100 -10.61 8.12 -20.32
N PRO A 101 -10.33 8.37 -21.63
CA PRO A 101 -10.41 9.71 -22.20
C PRO A 101 -11.80 10.36 -22.16
N ARG A 102 -12.89 9.58 -22.09
CA ARG A 102 -14.26 10.13 -22.01
C ARG A 102 -14.49 10.79 -20.65
N VAL A 103 -14.03 10.13 -19.59
CA VAL A 103 -14.07 10.67 -18.23
C VAL A 103 -13.20 11.92 -18.13
N LEU A 104 -11.94 11.84 -18.58
CA LEU A 104 -11.00 12.97 -18.51
C LEU A 104 -11.42 14.17 -19.39
N GLY A 105 -12.21 13.91 -20.43
CA GLY A 105 -12.81 14.98 -21.26
C GLY A 105 -14.00 15.66 -20.57
N ALA A 106 -14.73 14.93 -19.72
CA ALA A 106 -15.89 15.43 -18.98
C ALA A 106 -15.50 16.09 -17.64
N ASP A 107 -14.50 15.53 -16.95
CA ASP A 107 -13.96 16.05 -15.68
C ASP A 107 -12.42 16.03 -15.72
N PRO A 108 -11.80 17.07 -16.31
CA PRO A 108 -10.35 17.16 -16.43
C PRO A 108 -9.63 17.26 -15.08
N LEU A 109 -8.43 16.69 -15.01
CA LEU A 109 -7.55 16.80 -13.83
C LEU A 109 -7.18 18.27 -13.55
N VAL A 110 -7.11 18.61 -12.27
CA VAL A 110 -6.76 19.95 -11.79
C VAL A 110 -5.23 20.05 -11.64
N VAL A 111 -4.55 20.30 -12.75
CA VAL A 111 -3.09 20.31 -12.85
C VAL A 111 -2.52 21.69 -12.55
N TYR A 112 -1.45 21.76 -11.74
CA TYR A 112 -0.70 23.00 -11.47
C TYR A 112 -0.22 23.67 -12.75
N GLN A 113 -0.44 24.99 -12.84
CA GLN A 113 0.04 25.81 -13.94
C GLN A 113 0.99 26.87 -13.40
N PRO A 114 2.27 26.85 -13.79
CA PRO A 114 3.23 27.85 -13.34
C PRO A 114 2.91 29.25 -13.90
N ALA A 115 3.30 30.28 -13.17
CA ALA A 115 3.19 31.67 -13.64
C ALA A 115 3.87 31.82 -15.01
N ARG A 116 3.18 32.39 -15.99
CA ARG A 116 3.68 32.61 -17.35
C ARG A 116 3.08 33.87 -17.97
N ASP A 117 3.89 34.60 -18.74
CA ASP A 117 3.46 35.74 -19.56
C ASP A 117 2.63 36.80 -18.80
N GLY A 118 2.98 37.05 -17.53
CA GLY A 118 2.29 38.03 -16.67
C GLY A 118 1.01 37.50 -16.02
N GLN A 119 0.62 36.24 -16.27
CA GLN A 119 -0.44 35.57 -15.51
C GLN A 119 0.15 34.94 -14.23
N PRO A 120 -0.56 35.04 -13.08
CA PRO A 120 -0.15 34.37 -11.86
C PRO A 120 -0.20 32.82 -12.04
N GLU A 121 0.48 32.10 -11.16
CA GLU A 121 0.32 30.64 -11.07
C GLU A 121 -1.13 30.27 -10.75
N VAL A 122 -1.55 29.07 -11.21
CA VAL A 122 -2.83 28.46 -10.82
C VAL A 122 -2.50 27.18 -10.06
N PRO A 123 -2.84 27.09 -8.77
CA PRO A 123 -2.64 25.87 -8.00
C PRO A 123 -3.36 24.66 -8.65
N GLY A 124 -2.77 23.48 -8.52
CA GLY A 124 -3.42 22.23 -8.87
C GLY A 124 -4.34 21.73 -7.75
N GLY A 125 -4.91 20.54 -7.94
CA GLY A 125 -5.69 19.84 -6.92
C GLY A 125 -4.82 19.12 -5.87
N ILE A 126 -5.44 18.29 -5.04
CA ILE A 126 -4.75 17.42 -4.07
C ILE A 126 -4.29 16.12 -4.75
N GLY A 127 -3.24 15.49 -4.24
CA GLY A 127 -2.75 14.23 -4.77
C GLY A 127 -2.10 13.34 -3.71
N GLU A 128 -1.35 12.33 -4.14
CA GLU A 128 -0.71 11.35 -3.26
C GLU A 128 0.18 11.99 -2.19
N GLU A 129 0.87 13.08 -2.54
CA GLU A 129 1.67 13.84 -1.57
C GLU A 129 0.86 14.25 -0.35
N ASP A 130 -0.41 14.65 -0.56
CA ASP A 130 -1.21 15.42 0.36
C ASP A 130 -2.20 14.56 1.16
N ILE A 131 -2.80 13.56 0.50
CA ILE A 131 -4.07 12.94 0.91
C ILE A 131 -4.06 12.38 2.33
N VAL A 132 -3.04 11.58 2.72
CA VAL A 132 -2.99 11.00 4.06
C VAL A 132 -2.92 12.08 5.13
N TYR A 133 -2.10 13.11 4.90
CA TYR A 133 -1.90 14.21 5.83
C TYR A 133 -3.12 15.11 5.99
N LEU A 134 -3.90 15.29 4.91
CA LEU A 134 -5.13 16.07 4.90
C LEU A 134 -6.33 15.35 5.55
N VAL A 135 -6.29 14.01 5.62
CA VAL A 135 -7.45 13.21 6.01
C VAL A 135 -7.25 12.50 7.34
N LEU A 136 -6.20 11.70 7.48
CA LEU A 136 -6.03 10.78 8.60
C LEU A 136 -6.07 11.43 9.99
N PRO A 137 -5.48 12.62 10.24
CA PRO A 137 -5.51 13.26 11.55
C PRO A 137 -6.90 13.72 12.02
N TYR A 138 -7.89 13.76 11.13
CA TYR A 138 -9.18 14.43 11.35
C TYR A 138 -10.38 13.49 11.26
N ILE A 139 -10.16 12.17 11.39
CA ILE A 139 -11.22 11.17 11.23
C ILE A 139 -11.25 10.19 12.41
N HIS A 140 -12.44 9.69 12.73
CA HIS A 140 -12.67 8.76 13.84
C HIS A 140 -13.25 7.41 13.37
N SER A 141 -13.49 7.23 12.07
CA SER A 141 -13.90 5.97 11.46
C SER A 141 -13.44 5.88 10.01
N ALA A 142 -13.42 4.68 9.46
CA ALA A 142 -13.11 4.44 8.05
C ALA A 142 -14.08 5.20 7.13
N ARG A 143 -15.37 5.20 7.47
CA ARG A 143 -16.42 5.91 6.72
C ARG A 143 -16.24 7.43 6.74
N GLU A 144 -15.87 8.01 7.88
CA GLU A 144 -15.53 9.44 7.96
C GLU A 144 -14.38 9.81 7.05
N GLY A 145 -13.39 8.91 6.89
CA GLY A 145 -12.27 9.07 5.97
C GLY A 145 -12.73 9.22 4.51
N VAL A 146 -13.63 8.34 4.07
CA VAL A 146 -14.23 8.43 2.73
C VAL A 146 -14.95 9.76 2.53
N LEU A 147 -15.82 10.14 3.47
CA LEU A 147 -16.62 11.36 3.36
C LEU A 147 -15.76 12.63 3.42
N ARG A 148 -14.70 12.65 4.24
CA ARG A 148 -13.78 13.77 4.32
C ARG A 148 -12.98 13.93 3.03
N LEU A 149 -12.39 12.82 2.52
CA LEU A 149 -11.67 12.88 1.26
C LEU A 149 -12.58 13.27 0.10
N GLY A 150 -13.80 12.71 0.04
CA GLY A 150 -14.77 13.07 -0.97
C GLY A 150 -15.05 14.56 -1.05
N LYS A 151 -15.26 15.21 0.10
CA LYS A 151 -15.45 16.68 0.14
C LYS A 151 -14.22 17.46 -0.33
N LEU A 152 -13.02 17.00 0.03
CA LEU A 152 -11.79 17.64 -0.44
C LEU A 152 -11.62 17.51 -1.95
N LEU A 153 -11.97 16.35 -2.53
CA LEU A 153 -11.95 16.13 -3.97
C LEU A 153 -12.97 17.02 -4.70
N GLU A 154 -14.18 17.13 -4.17
CA GLU A 154 -15.22 18.02 -4.74
C GLU A 154 -14.84 19.50 -4.68
N GLU A 155 -14.10 19.92 -3.64
CA GLU A 155 -13.72 21.33 -3.43
C GLU A 155 -12.44 21.74 -4.17
N TYR A 156 -11.39 20.89 -4.09
CA TYR A 156 -10.05 21.22 -4.62
C TYR A 156 -9.71 20.48 -5.92
N GLY A 157 -10.42 19.40 -6.21
CA GLY A 157 -10.07 18.48 -7.28
C GLY A 157 -8.77 17.71 -7.03
N THR A 158 -8.39 16.89 -8.01
CA THR A 158 -7.11 16.16 -7.97
C THR A 158 -6.31 16.36 -9.26
N TYR A 159 -4.98 16.40 -9.15
CA TYR A 159 -4.09 16.44 -10.31
C TYR A 159 -3.72 15.03 -10.82
N GLU A 160 -4.10 13.98 -10.10
CA GLU A 160 -3.87 12.58 -10.48
C GLU A 160 -4.99 11.68 -9.90
N MET A 161 -5.27 10.59 -10.57
CA MET A 161 -6.30 9.66 -10.13
C MET A 161 -5.73 8.60 -9.21
N ASN A 162 -6.47 8.27 -8.15
CA ASN A 162 -5.99 7.45 -7.06
C ASN A 162 -7.05 6.52 -6.50
N GLY A 163 -6.59 5.36 -5.99
CA GLY A 163 -7.34 4.48 -5.11
C GLY A 163 -6.83 4.59 -3.68
N ILE A 164 -7.72 4.70 -2.71
CA ILE A 164 -7.41 4.96 -1.31
C ILE A 164 -8.17 3.98 -0.41
N ALA A 165 -7.45 3.35 0.55
CA ALA A 165 -8.05 2.49 1.55
C ALA A 165 -8.21 3.20 2.89
N PHE A 166 -9.36 3.02 3.52
CA PHE A 166 -9.67 3.43 4.88
C PHE A 166 -10.09 2.22 5.70
N GLN A 167 -9.67 2.16 6.96
CA GLN A 167 -9.90 1.02 7.83
C GLN A 167 -10.12 1.46 9.26
N ASP A 168 -11.06 0.82 9.93
CA ASP A 168 -11.12 0.72 11.38
C ASP A 168 -11.32 -0.77 11.79
N VAL A 169 -11.61 -1.04 13.05
CA VAL A 169 -11.80 -2.42 13.52
C VAL A 169 -13.03 -3.10 12.94
N ASP A 170 -14.02 -2.32 12.49
CA ASP A 170 -15.32 -2.82 12.06
C ASP A 170 -15.42 -2.98 10.55
N GLU A 171 -14.78 -2.11 9.78
CA GLU A 171 -14.95 -2.08 8.33
C GLU A 171 -13.73 -1.55 7.57
N ILE A 172 -13.70 -1.85 6.27
CA ILE A 172 -12.75 -1.32 5.30
C ILE A 172 -13.55 -0.69 4.16
N TRP A 173 -13.12 0.49 3.72
CA TRP A 173 -13.61 1.16 2.53
C TRP A 173 -12.50 1.36 1.51
N TRP A 174 -12.84 1.16 0.24
CA TRP A 174 -11.99 1.48 -0.90
C TRP A 174 -12.63 2.59 -1.71
N LEU A 175 -11.89 3.70 -1.89
CA LEU A 175 -12.31 4.86 -2.67
C LEU A 175 -11.47 4.92 -3.95
N GLU A 176 -12.11 5.13 -5.10
CA GLU A 176 -11.51 5.42 -6.40
C GLU A 176 -11.94 6.81 -6.86
N THR A 177 -10.98 7.64 -7.29
CA THR A 177 -11.29 8.92 -7.94
C THR A 177 -11.69 8.71 -9.39
N ILE A 178 -12.57 9.54 -9.89
CA ILE A 178 -13.10 9.51 -11.27
C ILE A 178 -12.86 10.89 -11.86
N GLY A 179 -11.89 11.02 -12.78
CA GLY A 179 -11.52 12.34 -13.31
C GLY A 179 -10.94 13.27 -12.24
N GLY A 180 -11.23 14.57 -12.35
CA GLY A 180 -10.66 15.62 -11.52
C GLY A 180 -11.37 15.83 -10.17
N HIS A 181 -12.70 15.63 -10.08
CA HIS A 181 -13.48 15.97 -8.89
C HIS A 181 -14.41 14.86 -8.41
N HIS A 182 -14.82 13.95 -9.30
CA HIS A 182 -15.74 12.88 -8.95
C HIS A 182 -15.01 11.72 -8.27
N TRP A 183 -15.75 10.99 -7.45
CA TRP A 183 -15.25 9.85 -6.69
C TRP A 183 -16.37 8.84 -6.39
N MET A 184 -15.96 7.61 -6.15
CA MET A 184 -16.83 6.54 -5.66
C MET A 184 -16.09 5.72 -4.61
N ALA A 185 -16.83 5.11 -3.69
CA ALA A 185 -16.25 4.21 -2.70
C ALA A 185 -17.16 3.01 -2.45
N ARG A 186 -16.53 1.85 -2.25
CA ARG A 186 -17.22 0.60 -1.93
C ARG A 186 -16.67 0.01 -0.64
N ARG A 187 -17.57 -0.41 0.25
CA ARG A 187 -17.24 -1.16 1.45
C ARG A 187 -16.75 -2.56 1.06
N VAL A 188 -15.62 -2.98 1.63
CA VAL A 188 -15.10 -4.34 1.44
C VAL A 188 -15.99 -5.32 2.22
N PRO A 189 -16.53 -6.39 1.59
CA PRO A 189 -17.30 -7.40 2.31
C PRO A 189 -16.45 -8.05 3.41
N ASP A 190 -17.04 -8.27 4.58
CA ASP A 190 -16.35 -8.78 5.76
C ASP A 190 -15.62 -10.12 5.53
N ASP A 191 -16.18 -10.98 4.67
CA ASP A 191 -15.67 -12.33 4.38
C ASP A 191 -14.73 -12.39 3.17
N SER A 192 -14.44 -11.26 2.57
CA SER A 192 -13.69 -11.18 1.32
C SER A 192 -12.35 -10.46 1.48
N TYR A 193 -11.48 -10.64 0.50
CA TYR A 193 -10.33 -9.80 0.26
C TYR A 193 -10.43 -9.12 -1.12
N VAL A 194 -9.73 -8.02 -1.27
CA VAL A 194 -9.64 -7.21 -2.50
C VAL A 194 -8.21 -7.09 -2.92
N VAL A 195 -7.92 -7.17 -4.22
CA VAL A 195 -6.59 -6.92 -4.79
C VAL A 195 -6.66 -5.79 -5.80
N MET A 196 -5.77 -4.80 -5.64
CA MET A 196 -5.77 -3.60 -6.47
C MET A 196 -4.39 -3.35 -7.08
N PRO A 197 -4.24 -3.49 -8.40
CA PRO A 197 -3.12 -2.93 -9.15
C PRO A 197 -3.42 -1.47 -9.55
N ASN A 198 -2.61 -0.89 -10.43
CA ASN A 198 -2.77 0.51 -10.89
C ASN A 198 -3.86 0.69 -11.95
N GLN A 199 -5.06 0.24 -11.69
CA GLN A 199 -6.23 0.42 -12.55
C GLN A 199 -7.50 0.49 -11.69
N LEU A 200 -8.58 1.09 -12.21
CA LEU A 200 -9.87 1.02 -11.54
C LEU A 200 -10.28 -0.44 -11.38
N GLY A 201 -10.76 -0.79 -10.19
CA GLY A 201 -11.02 -2.18 -9.82
C GLY A 201 -12.46 -2.48 -9.48
N ILE A 202 -13.22 -1.52 -8.95
CA ILE A 202 -14.62 -1.72 -8.58
C ILE A 202 -15.40 -2.19 -9.83
N ASP A 203 -15.91 -3.43 -9.77
CA ASP A 203 -16.56 -4.13 -10.88
C ASP A 203 -18.10 -4.06 -10.85
N ALA A 204 -18.66 -3.59 -9.74
CA ALA A 204 -20.09 -3.38 -9.58
C ALA A 204 -20.35 -2.23 -8.61
N PHE A 205 -21.29 -1.36 -8.95
CA PHE A 205 -21.65 -0.20 -8.11
C PHE A 205 -23.17 0.00 -8.09
N ASP A 206 -23.74 0.01 -6.89
CA ASP A 206 -25.17 0.23 -6.68
C ASP A 206 -25.44 1.72 -6.39
N LEU A 207 -25.89 2.43 -7.42
CA LEU A 207 -26.26 3.84 -7.31
C LEU A 207 -27.49 4.06 -6.41
N ASP A 208 -28.38 3.08 -6.27
CA ASP A 208 -29.56 3.23 -5.41
C ASP A 208 -29.19 3.13 -3.93
N ASP A 209 -28.21 2.27 -3.57
CA ASP A 209 -27.63 2.29 -2.23
C ASP A 209 -26.84 3.59 -2.00
N ALA A 210 -25.98 3.99 -2.94
CA ALA A 210 -25.12 5.17 -2.79
C ALA A 210 -25.90 6.49 -2.59
N PHE A 211 -27.06 6.63 -3.26
CA PHE A 211 -27.97 7.78 -3.09
C PHE A 211 -29.10 7.53 -2.07
N GLY A 212 -29.15 6.36 -1.48
CA GLY A 212 -30.19 5.95 -0.51
C GLY A 212 -29.65 5.62 0.86
N ALA A 213 -29.57 4.31 1.18
CA ALA A 213 -29.14 3.82 2.49
C ALA A 213 -27.65 4.03 2.78
N GLN A 214 -26.85 4.07 1.76
CA GLN A 214 -25.39 4.25 1.84
C GLN A 214 -24.70 3.19 2.73
N GLU A 215 -25.17 1.96 2.69
CA GLU A 215 -24.63 0.88 3.52
C GLU A 215 -23.29 0.37 3.00
N ASN A 216 -23.18 0.22 1.66
CA ASN A 216 -22.03 -0.37 1.02
C ASN A 216 -21.38 0.51 -0.06
N TYR A 217 -22.04 1.59 -0.47
CA TYR A 217 -21.58 2.47 -1.53
C TYR A 217 -21.73 3.93 -1.14
N LEU A 218 -20.72 4.72 -1.48
CA LEU A 218 -20.66 6.17 -1.31
C LEU A 218 -20.09 6.80 -2.57
N CYS A 219 -20.53 7.99 -2.95
CA CYS A 219 -20.00 8.70 -4.12
C CYS A 219 -20.21 10.20 -4.02
N SER A 220 -19.61 10.94 -4.96
CA SER A 220 -19.89 12.37 -5.16
C SER A 220 -21.38 12.62 -5.43
N ALA A 221 -21.85 13.78 -4.97
CA ALA A 221 -23.27 14.09 -4.88
C ALA A 221 -24.01 14.10 -6.24
N ASP A 222 -23.29 14.33 -7.33
CA ASP A 222 -23.78 14.45 -8.70
C ASP A 222 -23.30 13.32 -9.62
N LEU A 223 -22.73 12.22 -9.06
CA LEU A 223 -22.19 11.13 -9.88
C LEU A 223 -23.21 10.52 -10.84
N ARG A 224 -24.49 10.41 -10.44
CA ARG A 224 -25.55 9.86 -11.29
C ARG A 224 -25.80 10.74 -12.52
N GLU A 225 -25.90 12.05 -12.33
CA GLU A 225 -26.04 13.04 -13.39
C GLU A 225 -24.80 13.08 -14.28
N PHE A 226 -23.62 13.06 -13.68
CA PHE A 226 -22.35 13.03 -14.40
C PHE A 226 -22.25 11.82 -15.36
N ILE A 227 -22.64 10.62 -14.89
CA ILE A 227 -22.67 9.42 -15.72
C ILE A 227 -23.66 9.58 -16.87
N TRP A 228 -24.88 10.06 -16.55
CA TRP A 228 -25.96 10.19 -17.52
C TRP A 228 -25.65 11.22 -18.61
N ASP A 229 -25.27 12.42 -18.21
CA ASP A 229 -25.04 13.54 -19.12
C ASP A 229 -23.86 13.31 -20.06
N ASN A 230 -22.87 12.53 -19.63
CA ASN A 230 -21.67 12.22 -20.39
C ASN A 230 -21.70 10.82 -21.03
N HIS A 231 -22.82 10.10 -20.95
CA HIS A 231 -22.99 8.76 -21.54
C HIS A 231 -21.87 7.78 -21.14
N LEU A 232 -21.50 7.76 -19.86
CA LEU A 232 -20.34 6.99 -19.37
C LEU A 232 -20.68 5.52 -19.11
N ASP A 233 -21.93 5.19 -18.72
CA ASP A 233 -22.35 3.82 -18.53
C ASP A 233 -22.43 3.08 -19.87
N LEU A 234 -21.67 2.00 -20.01
CA LEU A 234 -21.63 1.14 -21.19
C LEU A 234 -22.42 -0.16 -21.02
N SER A 235 -23.04 -0.37 -19.86
CA SER A 235 -23.78 -1.59 -19.60
C SER A 235 -25.02 -1.73 -20.51
N LEU A 236 -25.31 -2.97 -20.90
CA LEU A 236 -26.52 -3.29 -21.67
C LEU A 236 -27.65 -3.83 -20.77
N ASP A 237 -27.33 -4.19 -19.55
CA ASP A 237 -28.25 -4.79 -18.58
C ASP A 237 -28.66 -3.83 -17.44
N GLY A 238 -28.18 -2.60 -17.47
CA GLY A 238 -28.46 -1.55 -16.47
C GLY A 238 -27.69 -1.73 -15.15
N ARG A 239 -26.67 -2.57 -15.12
CA ARG A 239 -25.78 -2.73 -13.96
C ARG A 239 -24.48 -1.99 -14.21
N LEU A 240 -24.27 -0.89 -13.49
CA LEU A 240 -23.06 -0.11 -13.61
C LEU A 240 -21.83 -0.95 -13.22
N ASN A 241 -20.93 -1.15 -14.18
CA ASN A 241 -19.58 -1.63 -13.95
C ASN A 241 -18.61 -0.43 -14.06
N PRO A 242 -18.13 0.13 -12.95
CA PRO A 242 -17.26 1.30 -12.99
C PRO A 242 -15.93 1.09 -13.70
N ARG A 243 -15.37 -0.13 -13.64
CA ARG A 243 -14.16 -0.48 -14.37
C ARG A 243 -14.33 -0.26 -15.87
N ASP A 244 -15.45 -0.70 -16.45
CA ASP A 244 -15.75 -0.52 -17.86
C ASP A 244 -16.15 0.92 -18.20
N ALA A 245 -16.91 1.57 -17.31
CA ALA A 245 -17.41 2.93 -17.52
C ALA A 245 -16.29 3.97 -17.43
N PHE A 246 -15.37 3.83 -16.48
CA PHE A 246 -14.40 4.87 -16.12
C PHE A 246 -12.94 4.47 -16.35
N GLY A 247 -12.60 3.18 -16.31
CA GLY A 247 -11.22 2.69 -16.34
C GLY A 247 -10.54 2.76 -17.69
N SER A 248 -9.22 2.62 -17.69
CA SER A 248 -8.44 2.31 -18.89
C SER A 248 -8.56 0.83 -19.24
N HIS A 249 -8.42 0.52 -20.53
CA HIS A 249 -8.41 -0.84 -21.07
C HIS A 249 -7.40 -0.90 -22.21
N ASP A 250 -6.11 -0.73 -21.89
CA ASP A 250 -5.06 -0.73 -22.89
C ASP A 250 -4.11 -1.92 -22.75
N ASP A 251 -3.29 -2.16 -23.79
CA ASP A 251 -2.33 -3.26 -23.80
C ASP A 251 -1.28 -3.15 -22.70
N ALA A 252 -1.04 -1.95 -22.15
CA ALA A 252 -0.11 -1.74 -21.04
C ALA A 252 -0.64 -2.38 -19.75
N ASP A 253 -1.96 -2.34 -19.53
CA ASP A 253 -2.60 -2.98 -18.39
C ASP A 253 -2.35 -4.50 -18.37
N HIS A 254 -2.33 -5.15 -19.53
CA HIS A 254 -2.08 -6.59 -19.70
C HIS A 254 -0.63 -7.03 -19.40
N VAL A 255 0.28 -6.08 -19.24
CA VAL A 255 1.68 -6.35 -18.86
C VAL A 255 1.96 -5.86 -17.45
N TYR A 256 1.28 -4.77 -17.05
CA TYR A 256 1.59 -4.03 -15.85
C TYR A 256 0.61 -4.32 -14.70
N ASN A 257 -0.69 -4.38 -14.95
CA ASN A 257 -1.76 -4.38 -13.95
C ASN A 257 -2.41 -5.76 -13.77
N THR A 258 -3.13 -6.26 -14.77
CA THR A 258 -3.91 -7.50 -14.66
C THR A 258 -3.09 -8.72 -14.23
N PRO A 259 -1.80 -8.90 -14.66
CA PRO A 259 -0.99 -10.03 -14.20
C PRO A 259 -0.74 -10.04 -12.70
N ARG A 260 -0.64 -8.86 -12.06
CA ARG A 260 -0.47 -8.76 -10.60
C ARG A 260 -1.73 -9.23 -9.86
N ALA A 261 -2.89 -8.72 -10.27
CA ALA A 261 -4.17 -9.15 -9.70
C ALA A 261 -4.40 -10.65 -9.91
N TRP A 262 -4.19 -11.15 -11.14
CA TRP A 262 -4.28 -12.57 -11.46
C TRP A 262 -3.42 -13.44 -10.54
N PHE A 263 -2.15 -13.09 -10.33
CA PHE A 263 -1.25 -13.87 -9.47
C PHE A 263 -1.74 -13.91 -8.02
N MET A 264 -2.17 -12.78 -7.48
CA MET A 264 -2.64 -12.69 -6.10
C MET A 264 -3.92 -13.51 -5.91
N LEU A 265 -4.89 -13.38 -6.81
CA LEU A 265 -6.13 -14.16 -6.80
C LEU A 265 -5.85 -15.67 -6.94
N ARG A 266 -5.00 -16.05 -7.89
CA ARG A 266 -4.57 -17.44 -8.11
C ARG A 266 -3.90 -18.05 -6.88
N HIS A 267 -3.07 -17.29 -6.18
CA HIS A 267 -2.37 -17.77 -5.00
C HIS A 267 -3.30 -17.97 -3.80
N LEU A 268 -4.24 -17.04 -3.59
CA LEU A 268 -5.14 -17.06 -2.44
C LEU A 268 -6.37 -17.95 -2.65
N ASN A 269 -6.73 -18.23 -3.91
CA ASN A 269 -7.85 -19.08 -4.30
C ASN A 269 -7.45 -20.12 -5.37
N PRO A 270 -6.49 -21.02 -5.08
CA PRO A 270 -5.93 -21.90 -6.10
C PRO A 270 -6.92 -22.94 -6.67
N ASN A 271 -8.02 -23.24 -5.97
CA ASN A 271 -9.00 -24.24 -6.36
C ASN A 271 -10.38 -23.70 -6.73
N THR A 272 -10.64 -22.42 -6.48
CA THR A 272 -11.94 -21.78 -6.77
C THR A 272 -12.20 -21.68 -8.27
N TRP A 273 -11.13 -21.41 -9.04
CA TRP A 273 -11.15 -21.25 -10.49
C TRP A 273 -10.03 -22.06 -11.14
N VAL A 274 -10.17 -22.32 -12.42
CA VAL A 274 -9.07 -22.87 -13.25
C VAL A 274 -8.19 -21.71 -13.71
N TRP A 275 -6.97 -21.66 -13.19
CA TRP A 275 -6.03 -20.55 -13.42
C TRP A 275 -5.01 -20.79 -14.54
N ASP A 276 -4.83 -22.05 -14.94
CA ASP A 276 -3.78 -22.45 -15.85
C ASP A 276 -4.31 -23.34 -16.97
N GLY A 277 -3.67 -23.29 -18.14
CA GLY A 277 -3.96 -24.13 -19.28
C GLY A 277 -5.06 -23.60 -20.21
N PRO A 278 -5.43 -24.39 -21.25
CA PRO A 278 -6.37 -23.94 -22.28
C PRO A 278 -7.82 -23.76 -21.80
N ALA A 279 -8.16 -24.33 -20.66
CA ALA A 279 -9.49 -24.25 -20.03
C ALA A 279 -9.51 -23.30 -18.82
N ALA A 280 -8.53 -22.41 -18.72
CA ALA A 280 -8.48 -21.42 -17.62
C ALA A 280 -9.69 -20.49 -17.68
N ASP A 281 -10.32 -20.30 -16.53
CA ASP A 281 -11.40 -19.32 -16.35
C ASP A 281 -10.82 -17.89 -16.45
N TYR A 282 -9.63 -17.68 -15.86
CA TYR A 282 -8.90 -16.42 -15.88
C TYR A 282 -7.42 -16.65 -16.20
N GLY A 283 -6.86 -15.72 -16.95
CA GLY A 283 -5.43 -15.64 -17.25
C GLY A 283 -4.82 -14.32 -16.82
N PRO A 284 -3.50 -14.16 -16.96
CA PRO A 284 -2.81 -12.94 -16.55
C PRO A 284 -3.20 -11.67 -17.33
N ARG A 285 -3.99 -11.80 -18.39
CA ARG A 285 -4.48 -10.69 -19.24
C ARG A 285 -6.00 -10.54 -19.21
N SER A 286 -6.67 -11.18 -18.26
CA SER A 286 -8.14 -11.10 -18.15
C SER A 286 -8.57 -9.75 -17.61
N ASP A 287 -9.46 -9.05 -18.31
CA ASP A 287 -10.02 -7.76 -17.91
C ASP A 287 -11.15 -7.90 -16.89
N ASP A 288 -11.74 -9.08 -16.80
CA ASP A 288 -12.89 -9.43 -15.97
C ASP A 288 -12.52 -10.11 -14.64
N LEU A 289 -11.28 -9.95 -14.18
CA LEU A 289 -10.87 -10.43 -12.86
C LEU A 289 -11.78 -9.85 -11.77
N PRO A 290 -12.30 -10.66 -10.82
CA PRO A 290 -13.19 -10.16 -9.77
C PRO A 290 -12.47 -9.15 -8.85
N TRP A 291 -13.18 -8.07 -8.47
CA TRP A 291 -12.66 -7.08 -7.54
C TRP A 291 -12.39 -7.65 -6.15
N CYS A 292 -13.31 -8.50 -5.65
CA CYS A 292 -13.17 -9.16 -4.36
C CYS A 292 -13.51 -10.65 -4.44
N MET A 293 -12.88 -11.44 -3.57
CA MET A 293 -13.15 -12.88 -3.43
C MET A 293 -13.16 -13.31 -1.96
N VAL A 294 -13.95 -14.31 -1.64
CA VAL A 294 -13.85 -15.05 -0.38
C VAL A 294 -12.63 -15.98 -0.47
N PRO A 295 -11.63 -15.86 0.42
CA PRO A 295 -10.44 -16.71 0.33
C PRO A 295 -10.74 -18.15 0.70
N GLU A 296 -10.00 -19.11 0.14
CA GLU A 296 -10.17 -20.54 0.46
C GLU A 296 -9.73 -20.90 1.88
N ARG A 297 -8.96 -20.05 2.54
CA ARG A 297 -8.56 -20.15 3.95
C ARG A 297 -8.39 -18.77 4.56
N LYS A 298 -8.40 -18.70 5.88
CA LYS A 298 -8.11 -17.46 6.60
C LYS A 298 -6.73 -16.90 6.23
N LEU A 299 -6.66 -15.59 5.99
CA LEU A 299 -5.45 -14.90 5.59
C LEU A 299 -4.71 -14.31 6.80
N THR A 300 -3.39 -14.43 6.77
CA THR A 300 -2.47 -13.88 7.77
C THR A 300 -1.66 -12.72 7.22
N PRO A 301 -1.02 -11.89 8.07
CA PRO A 301 -0.05 -10.90 7.60
C PRO A 301 1.06 -11.47 6.72
N GLU A 302 1.50 -12.71 6.98
CA GLU A 302 2.50 -13.41 6.18
C GLU A 302 2.00 -13.75 4.77
N ASP A 303 0.72 -14.13 4.63
CA ASP A 303 0.10 -14.34 3.31
C ASP A 303 0.06 -13.03 2.50
N VAL A 304 -0.29 -11.94 3.16
CA VAL A 304 -0.28 -10.59 2.56
C VAL A 304 1.13 -10.21 2.12
N LYS A 305 2.13 -10.41 2.99
CA LYS A 305 3.53 -10.17 2.65
C LYS A 305 3.98 -11.00 1.46
N TYR A 306 3.63 -12.28 1.43
CA TYR A 306 4.01 -13.18 0.33
C TYR A 306 3.49 -12.67 -1.02
N VAL A 307 2.20 -12.33 -1.13
CA VAL A 307 1.64 -11.88 -2.41
C VAL A 307 2.17 -10.51 -2.83
N LEU A 308 2.37 -9.57 -1.87
CA LEU A 308 2.92 -8.26 -2.15
C LEU A 308 4.42 -8.26 -2.48
N SER A 309 5.15 -9.31 -2.11
CA SER A 309 6.57 -9.48 -2.45
C SER A 309 6.81 -10.41 -3.64
N SER A 310 5.75 -10.84 -4.32
CA SER A 310 5.86 -11.82 -5.38
C SER A 310 6.55 -11.28 -6.64
N HIS A 311 7.33 -12.16 -7.24
CA HIS A 311 7.90 -12.03 -8.58
C HIS A 311 7.39 -13.14 -9.52
N TYR A 312 6.15 -13.62 -9.29
CA TYR A 312 5.50 -14.73 -10.02
C TYR A 312 6.15 -16.11 -9.78
N GLN A 313 6.77 -16.32 -8.64
CA GLN A 313 7.40 -17.60 -8.29
C GLN A 313 6.40 -18.77 -8.43
N GLY A 314 6.89 -19.90 -8.96
CA GLY A 314 6.05 -21.04 -9.28
C GLY A 314 5.24 -20.94 -10.57
N THR A 315 5.45 -19.90 -11.37
CA THR A 315 4.84 -19.73 -12.69
C THR A 315 5.90 -19.63 -13.79
N PRO A 316 5.54 -19.74 -15.09
CA PRO A 316 6.49 -19.53 -16.19
C PRO A 316 7.05 -18.10 -16.29
N PHE A 317 6.45 -17.14 -15.59
CA PHE A 317 6.77 -15.70 -15.68
C PHE A 317 7.84 -15.26 -14.66
N ASP A 318 8.24 -16.15 -13.75
CA ASP A 318 9.24 -15.87 -12.73
C ASP A 318 10.61 -15.53 -13.35
N PRO A 319 11.12 -14.29 -13.18
CA PRO A 319 12.39 -13.87 -13.75
C PRO A 319 13.59 -14.65 -13.19
N TYR A 320 13.48 -15.18 -11.97
CA TYR A 320 14.57 -15.91 -11.29
C TYR A 320 14.50 -17.42 -11.47
N ALA A 321 13.44 -17.96 -12.10
CA ALA A 321 13.31 -19.41 -12.28
C ALA A 321 14.47 -20.00 -13.10
N SER A 322 14.98 -21.16 -12.69
CA SER A 322 15.96 -21.94 -13.44
C SER A 322 15.34 -22.81 -14.55
N TYR A 323 14.00 -22.92 -14.57
CA TYR A 323 13.19 -23.75 -15.46
C TYR A 323 12.32 -22.90 -16.41
N GLY A 324 11.66 -23.55 -17.36
CA GLY A 324 10.70 -22.93 -18.27
C GLY A 324 11.31 -22.19 -19.47
N ASP A 325 10.44 -21.59 -20.28
CA ASP A 325 10.83 -20.84 -21.47
C ASP A 325 11.39 -19.47 -21.07
N LYS A 326 12.62 -19.18 -21.53
CA LYS A 326 13.30 -17.92 -21.23
C LYS A 326 12.56 -16.68 -21.76
N SER A 327 11.78 -16.82 -22.84
CA SER A 327 11.04 -15.71 -23.42
C SER A 327 9.86 -15.26 -22.56
N MET A 328 9.37 -16.10 -21.65
CA MET A 328 8.28 -15.79 -20.74
C MET A 328 8.75 -15.17 -19.41
N LYS A 329 10.02 -15.34 -19.06
CA LYS A 329 10.56 -14.84 -17.81
C LYS A 329 10.59 -13.31 -17.80
N GLY A 330 10.03 -12.72 -16.75
CA GLY A 330 9.96 -11.27 -16.64
C GLY A 330 9.05 -10.61 -17.68
N ALA A 331 8.14 -11.37 -18.31
CA ALA A 331 7.17 -10.82 -19.27
C ALA A 331 6.21 -9.82 -18.62
N TYR A 332 5.99 -9.95 -17.32
CA TYR A 332 5.11 -9.11 -16.52
C TYR A 332 5.85 -8.39 -15.41
N ARG A 333 5.34 -7.20 -15.04
CA ARG A 333 5.87 -6.42 -13.92
C ARG A 333 5.68 -7.19 -12.61
N SER A 334 6.79 -7.49 -11.92
CA SER A 334 6.76 -8.14 -10.60
C SER A 334 6.01 -7.29 -9.56
N ILE A 335 5.30 -7.93 -8.63
CA ILE A 335 4.61 -7.26 -7.51
C ILE A 335 5.66 -6.70 -6.55
N GLY A 336 6.55 -7.57 -6.04
CA GLY A 336 7.74 -7.18 -5.28
C GLY A 336 8.83 -6.66 -6.19
N ILE A 337 8.71 -5.42 -6.63
CA ILE A 337 9.60 -4.82 -7.63
C ILE A 337 10.83 -4.17 -6.98
N ASN A 338 11.93 -4.05 -7.75
CA ASN A 338 13.21 -3.47 -7.30
C ASN A 338 13.12 -2.02 -6.80
N ARG A 339 12.13 -1.25 -7.26
CA ARG A 339 11.89 0.15 -6.89
C ARG A 339 10.80 0.33 -5.82
N ASN A 340 10.44 -0.74 -5.13
CA ASN A 340 9.62 -0.66 -3.94
C ASN A 340 10.36 0.15 -2.85
N ASP A 341 9.71 1.12 -2.27
CA ASP A 341 10.25 1.99 -1.24
C ASP A 341 9.89 1.47 0.16
N PHE A 342 8.64 1.05 0.34
CA PHE A 342 8.21 0.30 1.50
C PHE A 342 6.98 -0.56 1.19
N MET A 343 6.73 -1.53 2.05
CA MET A 343 5.44 -2.18 2.22
C MET A 343 4.95 -1.91 3.63
N ALA A 344 3.73 -1.43 3.77
CA ALA A 344 3.05 -1.33 5.05
C ALA A 344 1.77 -2.16 5.03
N LEU A 345 1.53 -2.92 6.13
CA LEU A 345 0.27 -3.56 6.42
C LEU A 345 -0.21 -3.03 7.76
N ILE A 346 -1.43 -2.53 7.80
CA ILE A 346 -2.11 -2.11 9.03
C ILE A 346 -3.08 -3.22 9.43
N GLN A 347 -2.94 -3.72 10.65
CA GLN A 347 -3.81 -4.75 11.25
C GLN A 347 -4.57 -4.15 12.41
N MET A 348 -5.93 -4.13 12.35
CA MET A 348 -6.80 -3.68 13.45
C MET A 348 -7.39 -4.89 14.15
N ARG A 349 -6.92 -5.18 15.36
CA ARG A 349 -7.24 -6.42 16.11
C ARG A 349 -8.44 -6.21 17.03
N PRO A 350 -9.54 -6.99 16.88
CA PRO A 350 -10.77 -6.77 17.69
C PRO A 350 -10.64 -7.22 19.14
N ASP A 351 -9.94 -8.31 19.41
CA ASP A 351 -9.94 -9.03 20.68
C ASP A 351 -8.80 -8.63 21.64
N VAL A 352 -8.29 -7.40 21.49
CA VAL A 352 -7.24 -6.84 22.37
C VAL A 352 -7.66 -5.47 22.92
N PRO A 353 -7.04 -4.99 23.99
CA PRO A 353 -7.25 -3.63 24.47
C PRO A 353 -7.08 -2.58 23.35
N GLU A 354 -7.87 -1.52 23.42
CA GLU A 354 -7.93 -0.50 22.37
C GLU A 354 -6.56 0.16 22.10
N ASP A 355 -5.78 0.36 23.15
CA ASP A 355 -4.48 0.99 23.07
C ASP A 355 -3.37 0.15 22.41
N ILE A 356 -3.63 -1.14 22.15
CA ILE A 356 -2.76 -2.05 21.38
C ILE A 356 -3.46 -2.65 20.15
N ARG A 357 -4.63 -2.12 19.78
CA ARG A 357 -5.44 -2.63 18.66
C ARG A 357 -4.72 -2.56 17.33
N ALA A 358 -4.14 -1.42 17.03
CA ALA A 358 -3.44 -1.19 15.77
C ALA A 358 -1.99 -1.66 15.81
N VAL A 359 -1.64 -2.52 14.87
CA VAL A 359 -0.26 -2.96 14.60
C VAL A 359 0.07 -2.65 13.15
N GLU A 360 1.20 -1.98 12.93
CA GLU A 360 1.74 -1.71 11.60
C GLU A 360 2.90 -2.66 11.32
N TRP A 361 2.77 -3.44 10.25
CA TRP A 361 3.80 -4.35 9.74
C TRP A 361 4.55 -3.68 8.61
N ILE A 362 5.85 -3.48 8.76
CA ILE A 362 6.65 -2.64 7.87
C ILE A 362 7.79 -3.46 7.26
N ALA A 363 7.94 -3.36 5.93
CA ALA A 363 9.13 -3.76 5.21
C ALA A 363 9.62 -2.58 4.37
N TYR A 364 10.94 -2.39 4.27
CA TYR A 364 11.54 -1.35 3.42
C TYR A 364 12.23 -1.92 2.20
N ALA A 365 12.38 -1.08 1.18
CA ALA A 365 13.04 -1.35 -0.08
C ALA A 365 12.35 -2.51 -0.86
N SER A 366 13.05 -3.17 -1.77
CA SER A 366 12.48 -4.31 -2.50
C SER A 366 12.11 -5.43 -1.52
N ASN A 367 10.82 -5.54 -1.24
CA ASN A 367 10.28 -6.47 -0.24
C ASN A 367 10.39 -7.95 -0.65
N ALA A 368 10.67 -8.25 -1.93
CA ALA A 368 11.02 -9.60 -2.38
C ALA A 368 12.27 -10.17 -1.69
N PHE A 369 13.13 -9.31 -1.14
CA PHE A 369 14.39 -9.68 -0.50
C PHE A 369 14.48 -9.23 0.96
N ASN A 370 13.36 -8.79 1.53
CA ASN A 370 13.31 -8.22 2.88
C ASN A 370 12.17 -8.77 3.72
N THR A 371 12.35 -8.70 5.03
CA THR A 371 11.35 -9.11 6.01
C THR A 371 10.37 -7.99 6.33
N MET A 372 9.22 -8.38 6.86
CA MET A 372 8.19 -7.51 7.43
C MET A 372 8.22 -7.60 8.97
N VAL A 373 8.00 -6.50 9.67
CA VAL A 373 8.15 -6.40 11.12
C VAL A 373 6.99 -5.64 11.75
N PRO A 374 6.33 -6.16 12.82
CA PRO A 374 5.21 -5.51 13.48
C PRO A 374 5.64 -4.48 14.51
N PHE A 375 4.92 -3.35 14.57
CA PHE A 375 5.05 -2.32 15.59
C PHE A 375 3.68 -1.87 16.08
N TYR A 376 3.54 -1.62 17.38
CA TYR A 376 2.36 -0.93 17.90
C TYR A 376 2.30 0.49 17.34
N ALA A 377 1.15 0.86 16.78
CA ALA A 377 0.95 2.19 16.18
C ALA A 377 0.67 3.28 17.22
N ASN A 378 0.03 2.91 18.36
CA ASN A 378 -0.38 3.88 19.37
C ASN A 378 0.77 4.19 20.35
N VAL A 379 1.81 4.88 19.86
CA VAL A 379 3.03 5.27 20.57
C VAL A 379 3.33 6.75 20.37
N GLU A 380 4.17 7.34 21.23
CA GLU A 380 4.60 8.74 21.08
C GLU A 380 5.79 8.90 20.11
N ARG A 381 6.54 7.82 19.90
CA ARG A 381 7.68 7.78 18.97
C ARG A 381 7.91 6.38 18.42
N THR A 382 8.39 6.32 17.18
CA THR A 382 8.82 5.08 16.56
C THR A 382 10.30 4.78 16.87
N PRO A 383 10.76 3.51 16.75
CA PRO A 383 12.15 3.17 17.00
C PRO A 383 13.11 3.93 16.06
N ALA A 384 14.21 4.43 16.60
CA ALA A 384 15.19 5.20 15.84
C ALA A 384 15.72 4.49 14.60
N TYR A 385 15.83 3.16 14.61
CA TYR A 385 16.28 2.35 13.48
C TYR A 385 15.37 2.48 12.24
N LEU A 386 14.08 2.84 12.43
CA LEU A 386 13.12 3.10 11.36
C LEU A 386 12.92 4.61 11.10
N ALA A 387 13.09 5.44 12.13
CA ALA A 387 12.82 6.88 12.07
C ALA A 387 14.01 7.71 11.56
N CYS A 388 15.26 7.23 11.72
CA CYS A 388 16.47 8.02 11.46
C CYS A 388 16.92 8.01 9.99
N THR A 389 16.12 7.49 9.06
CA THR A 389 16.47 7.46 7.63
C THR A 389 16.66 8.88 7.10
N THR A 390 17.75 9.09 6.38
CA THR A 390 18.08 10.31 5.64
C THR A 390 18.40 9.98 4.18
N GLY A 391 18.77 10.96 3.39
CA GLY A 391 19.27 10.75 2.02
C GLY A 391 20.66 10.06 1.94
N GLU A 392 21.34 9.92 3.07
CA GLU A 392 22.67 9.31 3.14
C GLU A 392 22.59 7.84 3.55
N VAL A 393 23.38 6.98 2.89
CA VAL A 393 23.43 5.54 3.17
C VAL A 393 24.03 5.30 4.57
N SER A 394 23.35 4.50 5.38
CA SER A 394 23.79 4.16 6.73
C SER A 394 23.32 2.77 7.15
N THR A 395 24.18 2.01 7.83
CA THR A 395 23.80 0.73 8.46
C THR A 395 23.00 0.91 9.74
N ASP A 396 22.86 2.13 10.23
CA ASP A 396 21.99 2.48 11.36
C ASP A 396 20.52 2.76 10.95
N SER A 397 20.23 2.73 9.64
CA SER A 397 18.87 2.89 9.09
C SER A 397 18.36 1.57 8.50
N PHE A 398 17.19 1.12 8.96
CA PHE A 398 16.55 -0.10 8.43
C PHE A 398 16.25 0.02 6.93
N TYR A 399 15.85 1.21 6.46
CA TYR A 399 15.64 1.45 5.03
C TYR A 399 16.90 1.15 4.22
N TRP A 400 18.05 1.70 4.61
CA TRP A 400 19.29 1.53 3.85
C TRP A 400 19.86 0.12 3.94
N VAL A 401 19.78 -0.53 5.11
CA VAL A 401 20.17 -1.94 5.25
C VAL A 401 19.31 -2.82 4.35
N SER A 402 18.00 -2.60 4.32
CA SER A 402 17.08 -3.32 3.43
C SER A 402 17.40 -3.08 1.96
N ARG A 403 17.73 -1.84 1.58
CA ARG A 403 18.13 -1.51 0.19
C ARG A 403 19.43 -2.21 -0.21
N MET A 404 20.43 -2.27 0.68
CA MET A 404 21.68 -2.97 0.44
C MET A 404 21.48 -4.49 0.32
N ILE A 405 20.72 -5.10 1.23
CA ILE A 405 20.39 -6.54 1.15
C ILE A 405 19.72 -6.85 -0.19
N ALA A 406 18.68 -6.09 -0.57
CA ALA A 406 17.94 -6.32 -1.80
C ALA A 406 18.82 -6.20 -3.05
N ALA A 407 19.62 -5.14 -3.15
CA ALA A 407 20.48 -4.92 -4.31
C ALA A 407 21.55 -6.03 -4.48
N MET A 408 22.09 -6.52 -3.38
CA MET A 408 23.09 -7.60 -3.41
C MET A 408 22.45 -8.97 -3.64
N ALA A 409 21.28 -9.23 -3.03
CA ALA A 409 20.56 -10.48 -3.19
C ALA A 409 20.04 -10.64 -4.63
N ASP A 410 19.52 -9.59 -5.25
CA ASP A 410 19.13 -9.58 -6.66
C ASP A 410 20.28 -9.98 -7.57
N ALA A 411 21.45 -9.36 -7.38
CA ALA A 411 22.66 -9.64 -8.18
C ALA A 411 23.25 -11.06 -7.95
N SER A 412 22.91 -11.71 -6.83
CA SER A 412 23.40 -13.04 -6.45
C SER A 412 22.28 -14.01 -6.04
N TYR A 413 21.12 -13.90 -6.66
CA TYR A 413 19.85 -14.52 -6.25
C TYR A 413 19.99 -15.98 -5.81
N ALA A 414 20.53 -16.85 -6.68
CA ALA A 414 20.63 -18.28 -6.41
C ALA A 414 21.44 -18.64 -5.15
N LYS A 415 22.41 -17.80 -4.77
CA LYS A 415 23.23 -17.99 -3.57
C LYS A 415 22.65 -17.30 -2.35
N SER A 416 22.04 -16.14 -2.55
CA SER A 416 21.52 -15.28 -1.47
C SER A 416 20.14 -15.70 -0.97
N LEU A 417 19.32 -16.39 -1.78
CA LEU A 417 17.96 -16.74 -1.46
C LEU A 417 17.81 -17.40 -0.09
N ILE A 418 18.62 -18.41 0.21
CA ILE A 418 18.57 -19.13 1.49
C ILE A 418 18.84 -18.22 2.71
N HIS A 419 19.65 -17.17 2.55
CA HIS A 419 19.93 -16.20 3.62
C HIS A 419 18.75 -15.26 3.81
N VAL A 420 18.10 -14.85 2.70
CA VAL A 420 16.88 -14.01 2.73
C VAL A 420 15.73 -14.76 3.36
N GLU A 421 15.46 -16.02 2.96
CA GLU A 421 14.39 -16.83 3.54
C GLU A 421 14.57 -17.04 5.05
N ARG A 422 15.79 -17.39 5.49
CA ARG A 422 16.10 -17.54 6.92
C ARG A 422 16.00 -16.22 7.69
N TYR A 423 16.33 -15.12 7.06
CA TYR A 423 16.17 -13.79 7.65
C TYR A 423 14.70 -13.48 7.87
N GLU A 424 13.88 -13.65 6.85
CA GLU A 424 12.44 -13.42 6.90
C GLU A 424 11.78 -14.29 7.98
N GLU A 425 11.98 -15.62 7.93
CA GLU A 425 11.43 -16.55 8.90
C GLU A 425 11.88 -16.23 10.33
N GLY A 426 13.17 -15.96 10.51
CA GLY A 426 13.73 -15.68 11.81
C GLY A 426 13.23 -14.36 12.41
N VAL A 427 13.07 -13.31 11.63
CA VAL A 427 12.53 -12.02 12.10
C VAL A 427 11.05 -12.15 12.41
N LEU A 428 10.25 -12.72 11.50
CA LEU A 428 8.81 -12.91 11.71
C LEU A 428 8.53 -13.72 12.98
N SER A 429 9.22 -14.85 13.15
CA SER A 429 9.07 -15.71 14.33
C SER A 429 9.41 -15.00 15.63
N ALA A 430 10.56 -14.31 15.68
CA ALA A 430 11.00 -13.60 16.89
C ALA A 430 10.10 -12.38 17.20
N SER A 431 9.71 -11.63 16.19
CA SER A 431 8.84 -10.46 16.35
C SER A 431 7.43 -10.85 16.83
N ARG A 432 6.87 -11.96 16.30
CA ARG A 432 5.60 -12.49 16.81
C ARG A 432 5.70 -12.96 18.26
N ALA A 433 6.80 -13.59 18.64
CA ALA A 433 7.00 -14.00 20.03
C ALA A 433 7.03 -12.79 20.97
N LEU A 434 7.73 -11.73 20.58
CA LEU A 434 7.76 -10.47 21.34
C LEU A 434 6.37 -9.82 21.38
N LEU A 435 5.69 -9.69 20.25
CA LEU A 435 4.34 -9.13 20.18
C LEU A 435 3.38 -9.87 21.12
N ASN A 436 3.35 -11.20 21.06
CA ASN A 436 2.50 -12.04 21.92
C ASN A 436 2.85 -11.92 23.42
N GLN A 437 4.12 -11.73 23.73
CA GLN A 437 4.57 -11.51 25.11
C GLN A 437 4.10 -10.13 25.62
N TYR A 438 4.32 -9.09 24.83
CA TYR A 438 3.94 -7.73 25.21
C TYR A 438 2.43 -7.51 25.22
N ASP A 439 1.66 -8.15 24.35
CA ASP A 439 0.19 -8.15 24.40
C ASP A 439 -0.32 -8.63 25.77
N LYS A 440 0.24 -9.73 26.29
CA LYS A 440 -0.11 -10.25 27.62
C LYS A 440 0.32 -9.32 28.75
N ASN A 441 1.52 -8.76 28.66
CA ASN A 441 2.06 -7.85 29.65
C ASN A 441 1.21 -6.57 29.72
N ILE A 442 0.89 -5.97 28.57
CA ILE A 442 0.10 -4.73 28.46
C ILE A 442 -1.34 -4.97 28.91
N ALA A 443 -1.96 -6.09 28.50
CA ALA A 443 -3.33 -6.42 28.92
C ALA A 443 -3.46 -6.58 30.45
N SER A 444 -2.40 -7.04 31.12
CA SER A 444 -2.37 -7.22 32.59
C SER A 444 -1.85 -6.01 33.38
N ALA A 445 -1.29 -5.00 32.69
CA ALA A 445 -0.70 -3.84 33.32
C ALA A 445 -1.73 -2.75 33.69
N GLU A 446 -1.41 -1.93 34.67
CA GLU A 446 -2.14 -0.71 34.97
C GLU A 446 -2.09 0.26 33.78
N GLU A 447 -3.17 1.00 33.53
CA GLU A 447 -3.30 1.90 32.38
C GLU A 447 -2.12 2.88 32.24
N SER A 448 -1.65 3.43 33.37
CA SER A 448 -0.50 4.35 33.41
C SER A 448 0.83 3.75 32.92
N GLN A 449 0.95 2.42 32.90
CA GLN A 449 2.17 1.71 32.48
C GLN A 449 2.13 1.26 31.01
N ARG A 450 0.95 1.18 30.42
CA ARG A 450 0.75 0.58 29.09
C ARG A 450 1.49 1.33 27.98
N ALA A 451 1.52 2.66 28.02
CA ALA A 451 2.23 3.47 27.05
C ALA A 451 3.73 3.15 27.01
N ALA A 452 4.37 3.08 28.19
CA ALA A 452 5.78 2.72 28.29
C ALA A 452 6.06 1.29 27.78
N LEU A 453 5.17 0.34 28.06
CA LEU A 453 5.32 -1.04 27.60
C LEU A 453 5.20 -1.17 26.07
N ARG A 454 4.36 -0.37 25.41
CA ARG A 454 4.29 -0.33 23.94
C ARG A 454 5.59 0.17 23.32
N GLU A 455 6.16 1.24 23.86
CA GLU A 455 7.45 1.75 23.39
C GLU A 455 8.61 0.79 23.66
N GLU A 456 8.59 0.12 24.81
CA GLU A 456 9.56 -0.94 25.13
C GLU A 456 9.47 -2.11 24.15
N ALA A 457 8.25 -2.55 23.83
CA ALA A 457 7.99 -3.60 22.85
C ALA A 457 8.54 -3.23 21.47
N ASN A 458 8.20 -2.04 20.96
CA ASN A 458 8.70 -1.56 19.68
C ASN A 458 10.23 -1.47 19.66
N THR A 459 10.84 -1.06 20.78
CA THR A 459 12.31 -1.00 20.91
C THR A 459 12.92 -2.40 20.88
N ALA A 460 12.34 -3.37 21.59
CA ALA A 460 12.82 -4.75 21.63
C ALA A 460 12.71 -5.43 20.25
N ILE A 461 11.59 -5.23 19.55
CA ILE A 461 11.37 -5.73 18.19
C ILE A 461 12.39 -5.13 17.23
N ALA A 462 12.61 -3.81 17.27
CA ALA A 462 13.59 -3.14 16.43
C ALA A 462 15.03 -3.58 16.70
N ALA A 463 15.38 -3.90 17.95
CA ALA A 463 16.70 -4.43 18.32
C ALA A 463 16.94 -5.83 17.73
N GLU A 464 15.96 -6.73 17.81
CA GLU A 464 16.03 -8.07 17.21
C GLU A 464 16.10 -7.99 15.69
N LEU A 465 15.30 -7.09 15.08
CA LEU A 465 15.38 -6.80 13.64
C LEU A 465 16.78 -6.36 13.23
N LYS A 466 17.34 -5.35 13.91
CA LYS A 466 18.68 -4.80 13.58
C LYS A 466 19.77 -5.87 13.63
N LYS A 467 19.73 -6.73 14.65
CA LYS A 467 20.66 -7.84 14.80
C LYS A 467 20.60 -8.81 13.61
N ARG A 468 19.40 -9.24 13.22
CA ARG A 468 19.21 -10.19 12.12
C ARG A 468 19.48 -9.58 10.74
N ALA A 469 19.08 -8.32 10.55
CA ALA A 469 19.35 -7.58 9.33
C ALA A 469 20.87 -7.41 9.08
N SER A 470 21.64 -7.10 10.14
CA SER A 470 23.11 -7.01 10.06
C SER A 470 23.75 -8.36 9.70
N ASP A 471 23.33 -9.45 10.36
CA ASP A 471 23.83 -10.81 10.05
C ASP A 471 23.53 -11.22 8.59
N THR A 472 22.34 -10.84 8.09
CA THR A 472 21.95 -11.14 6.70
C THR A 472 22.73 -10.27 5.71
N LEU A 473 22.94 -9.00 6.02
CA LEU A 473 23.76 -8.09 5.21
C LEU A 473 25.17 -8.65 5.04
N ASP A 474 25.80 -9.12 6.12
CA ASP A 474 27.14 -9.75 6.07
C ASP A 474 27.17 -10.97 5.16
N LYS A 475 26.15 -11.83 5.23
CA LYS A 475 26.04 -13.06 4.42
C LYS A 475 25.85 -12.76 2.94
N VAL A 476 24.92 -11.88 2.58
CA VAL A 476 24.68 -11.56 1.16
C VAL A 476 25.85 -10.78 0.55
N LEU A 477 26.54 -9.94 1.34
CA LEU A 477 27.76 -9.28 0.92
C LEU A 477 28.88 -10.30 0.66
N PHE A 478 29.03 -11.31 1.52
CA PHE A 478 29.99 -12.39 1.31
C PHE A 478 29.71 -13.16 0.01
N GLU A 479 28.46 -13.57 -0.24
CA GLU A 479 28.08 -14.30 -1.45
C GLU A 479 28.36 -13.51 -2.73
N LEU A 480 28.00 -12.23 -2.73
CA LEU A 480 28.26 -11.36 -3.87
C LEU A 480 29.78 -11.13 -4.09
N SER A 481 30.49 -10.81 -3.01
CA SER A 481 31.93 -10.53 -3.06
C SER A 481 32.74 -11.73 -3.53
N SER A 482 32.37 -12.93 -3.08
CA SER A 482 33.01 -14.20 -3.52
C SER A 482 32.76 -14.52 -5.00
N GLY A 483 31.75 -13.88 -5.62
CA GLY A 483 31.46 -14.00 -7.05
C GLY A 483 32.09 -12.93 -7.93
N MET A 484 32.85 -11.98 -7.37
CA MET A 484 33.45 -10.88 -8.13
C MET A 484 34.54 -11.40 -9.10
N LYS A 485 34.47 -10.92 -10.35
CA LYS A 485 35.39 -11.31 -11.43
C LYS A 485 36.26 -10.17 -11.96
N ASN A 486 36.03 -8.92 -11.53
CA ASN A 486 36.72 -7.70 -12.01
C ASN A 486 36.82 -7.62 -13.54
N ALA A 487 35.78 -8.11 -14.26
CA ALA A 487 35.81 -8.27 -15.73
C ALA A 487 36.98 -9.12 -16.26
N TYR A 488 37.64 -9.92 -15.43
CA TYR A 488 38.74 -10.80 -15.83
C TYR A 488 38.22 -12.06 -16.52
N ALA A 489 38.76 -12.35 -17.73
CA ALA A 489 38.27 -13.44 -18.59
C ALA A 489 38.54 -14.84 -18.04
N ARG A 490 39.59 -14.98 -17.19
CA ARG A 490 39.96 -16.23 -16.53
C ARG A 490 39.70 -16.08 -15.04
N SER A 491 38.78 -16.84 -14.51
CA SER A 491 38.47 -16.88 -13.09
C SER A 491 39.39 -17.86 -12.38
N ASP A 492 39.80 -17.55 -11.17
CA ASP A 492 40.53 -18.46 -10.28
C ASP A 492 39.63 -19.54 -9.64
N ALA A 493 38.34 -19.56 -9.97
CA ALA A 493 37.35 -20.52 -9.48
C ALA A 493 36.96 -21.55 -10.51
#